data_db02fdf1269a529b99f90f3d93fdc8fd
#
_entry.id   db02fdf1269a529b99f90f3d93fdc8fd
#
_cell.length_a   1.000
_cell.length_b   1.000
_cell.length_c   1.000
_cell.angle_alpha   90.00
_cell.angle_beta   90.00
_cell.angle_gamma   90.00
#
_symmetry.space_group_name_H-M   'P 1'
#
loop_
_entity.id
_entity.type
_entity.pdbx_description
1 polymer ?
#
loop_
_entity_poly.entity_id
_entity_poly.type
_entity_poly.pdbx_seq_one_letter_code
_entity_poly.pdbx_strand_id
1 'polypeptide(L)'
;MHLWKEDIKLLVPKNINNEIYLLIKAIINHDLALTNQIYDNLITHTKDSLSIFSLISNKFKELLSTYRLLKYGYSQSDIAKFYNVSTGKAYYIVQEARAFKLSDLEFYIDKLAELDYQIKSGKLDKTIGLELLLLKLPKEK
;
A
#
# COMPACT_ATOMS: atom_id res chain seq x y z
N MET A 1 -33.06 -0.50 0.56
CA MET A 1 -32.02 0.17 1.14
C MET A 1 -30.77 -0.55 1.52
N HIS A 2 -30.81 -1.81 1.54
CA HIS A 2 -29.56 -2.52 1.76
C HIS A 2 -28.58 -2.35 0.60
N LEU A 3 -29.03 -1.78 -0.53
CA LEU A 3 -28.11 -1.49 -1.62
C LEU A 3 -26.99 -0.55 -1.21
N TRP A 4 -27.32 0.46 -0.41
CA TRP A 4 -26.29 1.39 0.03
C TRP A 4 -25.21 0.67 0.84
N LYS A 5 -25.57 -0.37 1.57
CA LYS A 5 -24.63 -1.14 2.34
C LYS A 5 -23.64 -1.87 1.44
N GLU A 6 -24.14 -2.44 0.36
CA GLU A 6 -23.28 -3.09 -0.62
C GLU A 6 -22.43 -2.08 -1.37
N ASP A 7 -23.02 -0.95 -1.70
CA ASP A 7 -22.28 0.13 -2.36
C ASP A 7 -21.13 0.60 -1.50
N ILE A 8 -21.36 0.74 -0.19
CA ILE A 8 -20.31 1.14 0.72
C ILE A 8 -19.18 0.11 0.72
N LYS A 9 -19.52 -1.18 0.73
CA LYS A 9 -18.51 -2.24 0.69
C LYS A 9 -17.68 -2.19 -0.57
N LEU A 10 -18.29 -1.84 -1.69
CA LEU A 10 -17.59 -1.76 -2.97
C LEU A 10 -16.76 -0.48 -3.07
N LEU A 11 -17.29 0.63 -2.57
CA LEU A 11 -16.64 1.92 -2.68
C LEU A 11 -15.49 2.10 -1.70
N VAL A 12 -15.69 1.63 -0.46
CA VAL A 12 -14.66 1.81 0.58
C VAL A 12 -13.35 1.13 0.21
N PRO A 13 -13.32 -0.15 -0.21
CA PRO A 13 -12.06 -0.77 -0.61
C PRO A 13 -11.41 -0.05 -1.79
N LYS A 14 -12.20 0.43 -2.75
CA LYS A 14 -11.67 1.13 -3.90
C LYS A 14 -11.02 2.45 -3.49
N ASN A 15 -11.72 3.23 -2.65
CA ASN A 15 -11.21 4.49 -2.16
C ASN A 15 -9.97 4.28 -1.29
N ILE A 16 -10.00 3.26 -0.43
CA ILE A 16 -8.88 2.95 0.42
C ILE A 16 -7.66 2.54 -0.40
N ASN A 17 -7.85 1.73 -1.44
CA ASN A 17 -6.73 1.33 -2.30
C ASN A 17 -6.07 2.54 -2.95
N ASN A 18 -6.86 3.48 -3.44
CA ASN A 18 -6.32 4.70 -4.02
C ASN A 18 -5.57 5.53 -2.98
N GLU A 19 -6.14 5.65 -1.80
CA GLU A 19 -5.51 6.40 -0.70
C GLU A 19 -4.20 5.74 -0.27
N ILE A 20 -4.18 4.41 -0.21
CA ILE A 20 -2.96 3.67 0.15
C ILE A 20 -1.87 3.90 -0.89
N TYR A 21 -2.22 3.88 -2.17
CA TYR A 21 -1.26 4.16 -3.22
C TYR A 21 -0.67 5.57 -3.08
N LEU A 22 -1.53 6.56 -2.84
CA LEU A 22 -1.08 7.93 -2.64
C LEU A 22 -0.22 8.08 -1.39
N LEU A 23 -0.56 7.34 -0.33
CA LEU A 23 0.23 7.33 0.88
C LEU A 23 1.63 6.79 0.62
N ILE A 24 1.73 5.69 -0.13
CA ILE A 24 3.02 5.11 -0.48
C ILE A 24 3.86 6.09 -1.30
N LYS A 25 3.24 6.77 -2.26
CA LYS A 25 3.96 7.78 -3.03
C LYS A 25 4.49 8.90 -2.13
N ALA A 26 3.69 9.35 -1.19
CA ALA A 26 4.11 10.39 -0.26
C ALA A 26 5.28 9.92 0.60
N ILE A 27 5.22 8.68 1.08
CA ILE A 27 6.30 8.10 1.88
C ILE A 27 7.60 8.05 1.08
N ILE A 28 7.53 7.50 -0.13
CA ILE A 28 8.72 7.34 -0.97
C ILE A 28 9.28 8.68 -1.40
N ASN A 29 8.43 9.67 -1.62
CA ASN A 29 8.87 11.02 -1.99
C ASN A 29 9.29 11.87 -0.80
N HIS A 30 9.22 11.31 0.42
CA HIS A 30 9.61 12.02 1.64
C HIS A 30 8.77 13.26 1.91
N ASP A 31 7.51 13.21 1.50
CA ASP A 31 6.56 14.29 1.74
C ASP A 31 5.82 14.03 3.05
N LEU A 32 6.42 14.47 4.14
CA LEU A 32 5.92 14.16 5.48
C LEU A 32 4.54 14.78 5.72
N ALA A 33 4.33 16.00 5.26
CA ALA A 33 3.06 16.68 5.45
C ALA A 33 1.92 15.94 4.75
N LEU A 34 2.14 15.53 3.50
CA LEU A 34 1.14 14.78 2.74
C LEU A 34 0.93 13.39 3.34
N THR A 35 2.01 12.75 3.78
CA THR A 35 1.92 11.45 4.45
C THR A 35 0.99 11.52 5.65
N ASN A 36 1.17 12.52 6.50
CA ASN A 36 0.35 12.67 7.68
C ASN A 36 -1.10 13.01 7.33
N GLN A 37 -1.31 13.83 6.32
CA GLN A 37 -2.66 14.19 5.89
C GLN A 37 -3.43 12.97 5.41
N ILE A 38 -2.81 12.15 4.58
CA ILE A 38 -3.45 10.95 4.04
C ILE A 38 -3.69 9.94 5.16
N TYR A 39 -2.72 9.77 6.06
CA TYR A 39 -2.89 8.87 7.18
C TYR A 39 -4.05 9.28 8.08
N ASP A 40 -4.18 10.57 8.37
CA ASP A 40 -5.27 11.07 9.21
C ASP A 40 -6.62 10.75 8.57
N ASN A 41 -6.73 10.91 7.26
CA ASN A 41 -7.96 10.56 6.54
C ASN A 41 -8.25 9.05 6.64
N LEU A 42 -7.23 8.23 6.48
CA LEU A 42 -7.40 6.78 6.55
C LEU A 42 -7.81 6.32 7.94
N ILE A 43 -7.16 6.84 8.98
CA ILE A 43 -7.47 6.40 10.33
C ILE A 43 -8.88 6.86 10.74
N THR A 44 -9.32 7.98 10.21
CA THR A 44 -10.68 8.46 10.48
C THR A 44 -11.72 7.50 9.91
N HIS A 45 -11.45 6.91 8.74
CA HIS A 45 -12.37 5.97 8.10
C HIS A 45 -12.26 4.57 8.67
N THR A 46 -11.06 4.05 8.85
CA THR A 46 -10.86 2.66 9.27
C THR A 46 -10.82 2.48 10.76
N LYS A 47 -10.31 3.48 11.48
CA LYS A 47 -10.16 3.45 12.95
C LYS A 47 -9.37 2.24 13.43
N ASP A 48 -8.51 1.69 12.57
CA ASP A 48 -7.74 0.49 12.87
C ASP A 48 -6.36 0.57 12.24
N SER A 49 -5.37 0.87 13.09
CA SER A 49 -3.98 1.01 12.65
C SER A 49 -3.43 -0.26 12.04
N LEU A 50 -3.82 -1.41 12.59
CA LEU A 50 -3.31 -2.68 12.07
C LEU A 50 -3.82 -2.95 10.67
N SER A 51 -5.07 -2.61 10.39
CA SER A 51 -5.63 -2.74 9.05
C SER A 51 -4.88 -1.86 8.06
N ILE A 52 -4.58 -0.62 8.46
CA ILE A 52 -3.81 0.29 7.59
C ILE A 52 -2.43 -0.27 7.32
N PHE A 53 -1.75 -0.78 8.35
CA PHE A 53 -0.44 -1.39 8.20
C PHE A 53 -0.48 -2.55 7.19
N SER A 54 -1.49 -3.41 7.32
CA SER A 54 -1.65 -4.55 6.42
C SER A 54 -1.91 -4.12 5.00
N LEU A 55 -2.73 -3.08 4.81
CA LEU A 55 -3.01 -2.56 3.47
C LEU A 55 -1.76 -1.98 2.82
N ILE A 56 -0.94 -1.26 3.59
CA ILE A 56 0.31 -0.72 3.09
C ILE A 56 1.24 -1.86 2.68
N SER A 57 1.40 -2.86 3.54
CA SER A 57 2.26 -4.01 3.26
C SER A 57 1.82 -4.75 2.01
N ASN A 58 0.52 -5.00 1.88
CA ASN A 58 -0.02 -5.70 0.73
C ASN A 58 0.17 -4.91 -0.56
N LYS A 59 0.02 -3.60 -0.49
CA LYS A 59 0.22 -2.75 -1.67
C LYS A 59 1.67 -2.76 -2.12
N PHE A 60 2.61 -2.67 -1.19
CA PHE A 60 4.03 -2.77 -1.55
C PHE A 60 4.35 -4.10 -2.20
N LYS A 61 3.78 -5.19 -1.68
CA LYS A 61 4.00 -6.53 -2.26
C LYS A 61 3.41 -6.61 -3.67
N GLU A 62 2.24 -6.03 -3.89
CA GLU A 62 1.64 -5.99 -5.22
C GLU A 62 2.52 -5.20 -6.18
N LEU A 63 3.00 -4.04 -5.76
CA LEU A 63 3.86 -3.21 -6.60
C LEU A 63 5.14 -3.94 -6.98
N LEU A 64 5.77 -4.59 -6.01
CA LEU A 64 7.02 -5.32 -6.27
C LEU A 64 6.78 -6.53 -7.18
N SER A 65 5.73 -7.31 -6.91
CA SER A 65 5.40 -8.47 -7.72
C SER A 65 5.13 -8.08 -9.17
N THR A 66 4.36 -7.00 -9.35
CA THR A 66 4.05 -6.50 -10.69
C THR A 66 5.30 -6.03 -11.40
N TYR A 67 6.16 -5.28 -10.69
CA TYR A 67 7.41 -4.81 -11.25
C TYR A 67 8.25 -6.00 -11.76
N ARG A 68 8.35 -7.04 -10.96
CA ARG A 68 9.13 -8.23 -11.34
C ARG A 68 8.53 -8.97 -12.53
N LEU A 69 7.20 -9.12 -12.56
CA LEU A 69 6.53 -9.75 -13.68
C LEU A 69 6.81 -9.00 -14.98
N LEU A 70 6.70 -7.67 -14.94
CA LEU A 70 7.00 -6.85 -16.11
C LEU A 70 8.44 -7.01 -16.56
N LYS A 71 9.36 -7.07 -15.60
CA LYS A 71 10.78 -7.23 -15.91
C LYS A 71 11.07 -8.56 -16.59
N TYR A 72 10.32 -9.60 -16.25
CA TYR A 72 10.48 -10.91 -16.87
C TYR A 72 9.71 -11.05 -18.18
N GLY A 73 9.10 -9.97 -18.66
CA GLY A 73 8.47 -9.98 -19.96
C GLY A 73 6.99 -10.29 -19.99
N TYR A 74 6.36 -10.40 -18.82
CA TYR A 74 4.92 -10.63 -18.79
C TYR A 74 4.17 -9.38 -19.23
N SER A 75 3.10 -9.61 -19.98
CA SER A 75 2.30 -8.53 -20.54
C SER A 75 1.22 -8.07 -19.56
N GLN A 76 0.56 -6.95 -19.90
CA GLN A 76 -0.59 -6.49 -19.15
C GLN A 76 -1.67 -7.55 -19.07
N SER A 77 -1.89 -8.28 -20.16
CA SER A 77 -2.86 -9.36 -20.20
C SER A 77 -2.50 -10.49 -19.22
N ASP A 78 -1.21 -10.83 -19.15
CA ASP A 78 -0.73 -11.84 -18.21
C ASP A 78 -0.95 -11.39 -16.77
N ILE A 79 -0.70 -10.13 -16.49
CA ILE A 79 -0.88 -9.56 -15.15
C ILE A 79 -2.35 -9.56 -14.77
N ALA A 80 -3.25 -9.27 -15.72
CA ALA A 80 -4.68 -9.35 -15.48
C ALA A 80 -5.08 -10.75 -15.04
N LYS A 81 -4.52 -11.78 -15.69
CA LYS A 81 -4.79 -13.16 -15.33
C LYS A 81 -4.21 -13.51 -13.97
N PHE A 82 -3.00 -13.05 -13.71
CA PHE A 82 -2.32 -13.35 -12.44
C PHE A 82 -3.12 -12.82 -11.25
N TYR A 83 -3.64 -11.61 -11.35
CA TYR A 83 -4.42 -11.01 -10.26
C TYR A 83 -5.91 -11.28 -10.39
N ASN A 84 -6.34 -11.94 -11.45
CA ASN A 84 -7.75 -12.21 -11.70
C ASN A 84 -8.58 -10.93 -11.73
N VAL A 85 -8.13 -9.99 -12.52
CA VAL A 85 -8.79 -8.69 -12.70
C VAL A 85 -8.98 -8.40 -14.18
N SER A 86 -9.79 -7.38 -14.50
CA SER A 86 -9.97 -6.95 -15.88
C SER A 86 -8.70 -6.37 -16.45
N THR A 87 -8.60 -6.33 -17.77
CA THR A 87 -7.43 -5.73 -18.42
C THR A 87 -7.34 -4.22 -18.13
N GLY A 88 -8.49 -3.57 -17.98
CA GLY A 88 -8.52 -2.16 -17.61
C GLY A 88 -7.94 -1.93 -16.22
N LYS A 89 -8.27 -2.77 -15.26
CA LYS A 89 -7.71 -2.67 -13.92
C LYS A 89 -6.23 -3.02 -13.93
N ALA A 90 -5.84 -4.02 -14.72
CA ALA A 90 -4.44 -4.39 -14.86
C ALA A 90 -3.60 -3.24 -15.41
N TYR A 91 -4.17 -2.43 -16.29
CA TYR A 91 -3.48 -1.26 -16.81
C TYR A 91 -3.02 -0.35 -15.66
N TYR A 92 -3.92 -0.05 -14.72
CA TYR A 92 -3.58 0.80 -13.59
C TYR A 92 -2.57 0.16 -12.65
N ILE A 93 -2.71 -1.15 -12.43
CA ILE A 93 -1.75 -1.89 -11.60
C ILE A 93 -0.35 -1.78 -12.20
N VAL A 94 -0.23 -1.91 -13.52
CA VAL A 94 1.04 -1.79 -14.23
C VAL A 94 1.59 -0.37 -14.11
N GLN A 95 0.74 0.64 -14.33
CA GLN A 95 1.18 2.03 -14.25
C GLN A 95 1.68 2.38 -12.85
N GLU A 96 0.97 1.90 -11.82
CA GLU A 96 1.39 2.13 -10.45
C GLU A 96 2.76 1.52 -10.17
N ALA A 97 2.98 0.29 -10.62
CA ALA A 97 4.26 -0.38 -10.39
C ALA A 97 5.41 0.34 -11.10
N ARG A 98 5.15 0.84 -12.30
CA ARG A 98 6.17 1.55 -13.09
C ARG A 98 6.54 2.91 -12.51
N ALA A 99 5.73 3.43 -11.60
CA ALA A 99 5.98 4.73 -11.00
C ALA A 99 7.12 4.69 -9.97
N PHE A 100 7.57 3.51 -9.56
CA PHE A 100 8.54 3.36 -8.49
C PHE A 100 9.81 2.66 -8.95
N LYS A 101 10.90 2.93 -8.22
CA LYS A 101 12.16 2.22 -8.45
C LYS A 101 12.17 0.92 -7.68
N LEU A 102 12.74 -0.12 -8.26
CA LEU A 102 12.85 -1.42 -7.61
C LEU A 102 13.53 -1.31 -6.25
N SER A 103 14.62 -0.54 -6.18
CA SER A 103 15.35 -0.39 -4.93
C SER A 103 14.50 0.22 -3.82
N ASP A 104 13.63 1.17 -4.17
CA ASP A 104 12.72 1.76 -3.19
C ASP A 104 11.72 0.74 -2.68
N LEU A 105 11.13 -0.04 -3.59
CA LEU A 105 10.17 -1.05 -3.20
C LEU A 105 10.78 -2.09 -2.29
N GLU A 106 11.99 -2.54 -2.61
CA GLU A 106 12.69 -3.54 -1.80
C GLU A 106 13.05 -2.99 -0.43
N PHE A 107 13.52 -1.74 -0.37
CA PHE A 107 13.87 -1.11 0.89
C PHE A 107 12.68 -1.04 1.84
N TYR A 108 11.54 -0.56 1.35
CA TYR A 108 10.36 -0.40 2.21
C TYR A 108 9.73 -1.74 2.59
N ILE A 109 9.80 -2.73 1.71
CA ILE A 109 9.30 -4.06 2.04
C ILE A 109 10.13 -4.67 3.17
N ASP A 110 11.44 -4.50 3.15
CA ASP A 110 12.30 -4.98 4.23
C ASP A 110 11.97 -4.28 5.55
N LYS A 111 11.76 -2.98 5.51
CA LYS A 111 11.39 -2.22 6.71
C LYS A 111 10.03 -2.63 7.26
N LEU A 112 9.08 -2.87 6.37
CA LEU A 112 7.76 -3.33 6.78
C LEU A 112 7.81 -4.71 7.43
N ALA A 113 8.64 -5.61 6.88
CA ALA A 113 8.80 -6.95 7.46
C ALA A 113 9.38 -6.86 8.86
N GLU A 114 10.36 -5.99 9.06
CA GLU A 114 10.97 -5.77 10.36
C GLU A 114 9.97 -5.25 11.38
N LEU A 115 9.17 -4.24 10.98
CA LEU A 115 8.14 -3.69 11.86
C LEU A 115 7.05 -4.72 12.16
N ASP A 116 6.64 -5.49 11.16
CA ASP A 116 5.64 -6.54 11.33
C ASP A 116 6.10 -7.55 12.37
N TYR A 117 7.36 -7.96 12.31
CA TYR A 117 7.92 -8.88 13.29
C TYR A 117 7.87 -8.28 14.70
N GLN A 118 8.27 -7.03 14.84
CA GLN A 118 8.29 -6.36 16.15
C GLN A 118 6.89 -6.21 16.73
N ILE A 119 5.91 -5.93 15.89
CA ILE A 119 4.52 -5.82 16.33
C ILE A 119 4.01 -7.18 16.78
N LYS A 120 4.20 -8.21 15.96
CA LYS A 120 3.69 -9.54 16.24
C LYS A 120 4.37 -10.20 17.45
N SER A 121 5.64 -9.87 17.69
CA SER A 121 6.36 -10.42 18.83
C SER A 121 6.09 -9.65 20.14
N GLY A 122 5.26 -8.61 20.09
CA GLY A 122 4.92 -7.83 21.26
C GLY A 122 5.95 -6.80 21.68
N LYS A 123 7.01 -6.64 20.88
CA LYS A 123 8.07 -5.66 21.20
C LYS A 123 7.65 -4.24 20.88
N LEU A 124 6.63 -4.08 20.04
CA LEU A 124 6.22 -2.77 19.57
C LEU A 124 4.70 -2.74 19.45
N ASP A 125 4.08 -1.70 20.02
CA ASP A 125 2.66 -1.49 19.86
C ASP A 125 2.31 -1.19 18.40
N LYS A 126 1.19 -1.72 17.93
CA LYS A 126 0.80 -1.58 16.52
C LYS A 126 0.61 -0.13 16.09
N THR A 127 0.04 0.70 16.97
CA THR A 127 -0.16 2.11 16.64
C THR A 127 1.16 2.85 16.56
N ILE A 128 2.05 2.59 17.53
CA ILE A 128 3.37 3.18 17.54
C ILE A 128 4.17 2.69 16.33
N GLY A 129 4.04 1.40 16.00
CA GLY A 129 4.72 0.84 14.83
C GLY A 129 4.32 1.54 13.54
N LEU A 130 3.03 1.78 13.36
CA LEU A 130 2.56 2.49 12.18
C LEU A 130 3.04 3.93 12.16
N GLU A 131 3.02 4.62 13.30
CA GLU A 131 3.51 5.98 13.38
C GLU A 131 5.01 6.07 13.05
N LEU A 132 5.80 5.10 13.51
CA LEU A 132 7.22 5.04 13.18
C LEU A 132 7.42 4.86 11.68
N LEU A 133 6.60 4.01 11.06
CA LEU A 133 6.65 3.81 9.62
C LEU A 133 6.42 5.13 8.88
N LEU A 134 5.39 5.87 9.27
CA LEU A 134 5.00 7.09 8.58
C LEU A 134 5.96 8.25 8.82
N LEU A 135 6.52 8.33 10.01
CA LEU A 135 7.40 9.44 10.38
C LEU A 135 8.87 9.15 10.11
N LYS A 136 9.29 7.92 10.35
CA LYS A 136 10.71 7.57 10.29
C LYS A 136 11.16 7.15 8.89
N LEU A 137 10.38 6.32 8.22
CA LEU A 137 10.78 5.84 6.90
C LEU A 137 10.99 6.96 5.89
N PRO A 138 10.10 7.98 5.83
CA PRO A 138 10.36 9.08 4.91
C PRO A 138 11.67 9.82 5.17
N LYS A 139 12.17 9.76 6.40
CA LYS A 139 13.43 10.45 6.77
C LYS A 139 14.65 9.59 6.52
N GLU A 140 14.51 8.29 6.63
CA GLU A 140 15.66 7.39 6.55
C GLU A 140 16.17 7.23 5.12
N LYS A 141 15.32 7.46 4.15
CA LYS A 141 15.74 7.31 2.78
C LYS A 141 16.50 8.54 2.28
#